data_659dc55db0d93ed3737ce6ae1d3c3544
#
_entry.id   659dc55db0d93ed3737ce6ae1d3c3544
#
_cell.length_a   1.000
_cell.length_b   1.000
_cell.length_c   1.000
_cell.angle_alpha   90.00
_cell.angle_beta   90.00
_cell.angle_gamma   90.00
#
_symmetry.space_group_name_H-M   'P 1'
#
loop_
_entity.id
_entity.type
_entity.pdbx_description
1 polymer ?
#
loop_
_entity_poly.entity_id
_entity_poly.type
_entity_poly.pdbx_seq_one_letter_code
_entity_poly.pdbx_strand_id
1 'polypeptide(L)' 'MKTYICIVCGFVYDEAIGRPEDGIAPGTVWADVPESWACPDCGVAKADFEAVEI' A
#
# COMPACT_ATOMS: atom_id res chain seq x y z
N MET A 1 5.07 -8.49 -9.28
CA MET A 1 4.66 -7.24 -8.65
C MET A 1 5.23 -7.16 -7.25
N LYS A 2 5.37 -5.97 -6.72
CA LYS A 2 6.01 -5.78 -5.40
C LYS A 2 4.99 -5.74 -4.28
N THR A 3 5.48 -5.93 -3.07
CA THR A 3 4.70 -5.82 -1.85
C THR A 3 5.31 -4.71 -1.01
N TYR A 4 4.46 -3.90 -0.39
CA TYR A 4 4.88 -2.80 0.49
C TYR A 4 4.31 -3.02 1.87
N ILE A 5 5.12 -2.79 2.89
CA ILE A 5 4.71 -3.00 4.27
C ILE A 5 4.77 -1.68 5.05
N CYS A 6 3.73 -1.43 5.83
CA CYS A 6 3.72 -0.30 6.75
C CYS A 6 4.72 -0.56 7.88
N ILE A 7 5.68 0.34 8.05
CA ILE A 7 6.71 0.16 9.07
C ILE A 7 6.20 0.45 10.49
N VAL A 8 4.99 0.98 10.61
CA VAL A 8 4.39 1.32 11.90
C VAL A 8 3.54 0.19 12.44
N CYS A 9 2.63 -0.36 11.62
CA CYS A 9 1.67 -1.38 12.08
C CYS A 9 1.82 -2.74 11.38
N GLY A 10 2.62 -2.83 10.32
CA GLY A 10 2.81 -4.08 9.58
C GLY A 10 1.75 -4.37 8.52
N PHE A 11 0.89 -3.40 8.20
CA PHE A 11 -0.09 -3.60 7.14
C PHE A 11 0.63 -3.83 5.80
N VAL A 12 0.14 -4.78 5.02
CA VAL A 12 0.75 -5.15 3.73
C VAL A 12 -0.11 -4.66 2.57
N TYR A 13 0.49 -3.89 1.65
CA TYR A 13 -0.11 -3.55 0.38
C TYR A 13 0.54 -4.41 -0.71
N ASP A 14 -0.24 -5.25 -1.37
CA ASP A 14 0.23 -6.09 -2.48
C ASP A 14 -0.28 -5.48 -3.78
N GLU A 15 0.65 -5.10 -4.67
CA GLU A 15 0.29 -4.48 -5.95
C GLU A 15 -0.63 -5.37 -6.79
N ALA A 16 -0.48 -6.69 -6.69
CA ALA A 16 -1.31 -7.61 -7.45
C ALA A 16 -2.75 -7.64 -6.95
N ILE A 17 -2.95 -7.39 -5.66
CA ILE A 17 -4.27 -7.45 -5.03
C ILE A 17 -4.93 -6.08 -4.99
N GLY A 18 -4.15 -5.02 -4.81
CA GLY A 18 -4.66 -3.67 -4.65
C GLY A 18 -5.44 -3.49 -3.35
N ARG A 19 -6.26 -2.47 -3.29
CA ARG A 19 -7.17 -2.18 -2.18
C ARG A 19 -8.49 -1.66 -2.76
N PRO A 20 -9.33 -2.53 -3.33
CA PRO A 20 -10.59 -2.09 -3.94
C PRO A 20 -11.48 -1.31 -2.98
N GLU A 21 -11.45 -1.64 -1.68
CA GLU A 21 -12.20 -0.94 -0.65
C GLU A 21 -11.79 0.52 -0.53
N ASP A 22 -10.55 0.84 -0.91
CA ASP A 22 -10.03 2.21 -0.88
C ASP A 22 -9.98 2.83 -2.28
N GLY A 23 -10.61 2.19 -3.25
CA GLY A 23 -10.63 2.66 -4.62
C GLY A 23 -9.35 2.36 -5.41
N ILE A 24 -8.53 1.44 -4.95
CA ILE A 24 -7.28 1.05 -5.61
C ILE A 24 -7.48 -0.32 -6.26
N ALA A 25 -7.57 -0.34 -7.59
CA ALA A 25 -7.84 -1.57 -8.32
C ALA A 25 -6.68 -2.56 -8.21
N PRO A 26 -6.96 -3.87 -8.27
CA PRO A 26 -5.91 -4.88 -8.37
C PRO A 26 -4.97 -4.59 -9.55
N GLY A 27 -3.67 -4.75 -9.33
CA GLY A 27 -2.67 -4.48 -10.35
C GLY A 27 -2.17 -3.04 -10.35
N THR A 28 -2.62 -2.20 -9.43
CA THR A 28 -2.13 -0.82 -9.30
C THR A 28 -0.75 -0.83 -8.68
N VAL A 29 0.25 -0.31 -9.42
CA VAL A 29 1.60 -0.19 -8.90
C VAL A 29 1.66 0.90 -7.84
N TRP A 30 2.64 0.80 -6.93
CA TRP A 30 2.76 1.73 -5.80
C TRP A 30 2.82 3.19 -6.23
N ALA A 31 3.53 3.46 -7.33
CA ALA A 31 3.65 4.82 -7.84
C ALA A 31 2.30 5.43 -8.26
N ASP A 32 1.34 4.58 -8.63
CA ASP A 32 0.00 5.01 -9.06
C ASP A 32 -0.99 5.10 -7.91
N VAL A 33 -0.61 4.61 -6.72
CA VAL A 33 -1.43 4.79 -5.52
C VAL A 33 -1.44 6.27 -5.15
N PRO A 34 -2.62 6.88 -4.95
CA PRO A 34 -2.70 8.32 -4.64
C PRO A 34 -1.86 8.68 -3.42
N GLU A 35 -1.21 9.85 -3.47
CA GLU A 35 -0.44 10.35 -2.32
C GLU A 35 -1.33 10.59 -1.10
N SER A 36 -2.61 10.81 -1.32
CA SER A 36 -3.58 11.00 -0.24
C SER A 36 -3.98 9.69 0.42
N TRP A 37 -3.64 8.54 -0.16
CA TRP A 37 -3.95 7.25 0.45
C TRP A 37 -3.12 7.07 1.72
N ALA A 38 -3.77 6.56 2.76
CA ALA A 38 -3.13 6.32 4.03
C ALA A 38 -3.33 4.86 4.44
N CYS A 39 -2.47 4.38 5.33
CA CYS A 39 -2.60 3.03 5.86
C CYS A 39 -3.98 2.87 6.51
N PRO A 40 -4.78 1.88 6.09
CA PRO A 40 -6.13 1.70 6.66
C PRO A 40 -6.11 1.24 8.12
N ASP A 41 -4.98 0.72 8.59
CA ASP A 41 -4.87 0.24 9.98
C ASP A 41 -4.43 1.32 10.95
N CYS A 42 -3.42 2.13 10.59
CA CYS A 42 -2.86 3.11 11.51
C CYS A 42 -2.91 4.55 11.00
N GLY A 43 -3.24 4.76 9.74
CA GLY A 43 -3.44 6.09 9.18
C GLY A 43 -2.19 6.83 8.76
N VAL A 44 -1.03 6.19 8.74
CA VAL A 44 0.20 6.86 8.28
C VAL A 44 0.22 6.97 6.75
N ALA A 45 1.01 7.93 6.25
CA ALA A 45 1.13 8.19 4.83
C ALA A 45 1.96 7.10 4.11
N LYS A 46 1.92 7.12 2.77
CA LYS A 46 2.73 6.22 1.94
C LYS A 46 4.21 6.26 2.28
N ALA A 47 4.72 7.41 2.73
CA ALA A 47 6.14 7.56 3.09
C ALA A 47 6.58 6.60 4.19
N ASP A 48 5.65 6.10 5.00
CA ASP A 48 5.94 5.16 6.07
C ASP A 48 5.80 3.70 5.63
N PHE A 49 5.83 3.45 4.35
CA PHE A 49 5.83 2.09 3.79
C PHE A 49 7.19 1.77 3.20
N GLU A 50 7.58 0.51 3.28
CA GLU A 50 8.83 0.02 2.74
C GLU A 50 8.56 -1.09 1.74
N ALA A 51 9.29 -1.08 0.63
CA ALA A 51 9.18 -2.13 -0.38
C ALA A 51 9.78 -3.42 0.14
N VAL A 52 9.03 -4.50 0.02
CA VAL A 52 9.47 -5.84 0.41
C VAL A 52 9.31 -6.75 -0.80
N GLU A 53 10.39 -7.38 -1.22
CA GLU A 53 10.33 -8.40 -2.26
C GLU A 53 10.12 -9.75 -1.61
N ILE A 54 9.04 -10.39 -2.01
CA ILE A 54 8.69 -11.72 -1.54
C ILE A 54 8.84 -12.70 -2.69
#